data_9769cff12d12cdec319c4c48013255ad
#
_entry.id   9769cff12d12cdec319c4c48013255ad
#
_cell.length_a   1.000
_cell.length_b   1.000
_cell.length_c   1.000
_cell.angle_alpha   90.00
_cell.angle_beta   90.00
_cell.angle_gamma   90.00
#
_symmetry.space_group_name_H-M   'P 1'
#
loop_
_entity.id
_entity.type
_entity.pdbx_description
1 polymer ?
#
loop_
_entity_poly.entity_id
_entity_poly.type
_entity_poly.pdbx_seq_one_letter_code
_entity_poly.pdbx_strand_id
1 'polypeptide(L)'
;MLRVICVRTGTKYDKWYEDNLKHMVDTYSGLDYDEFVCIDEDLYDDDYGVFNKLQMFDKYKDGQNIYFDLDVIIKGDCNHFIRKDFTVCHAHWREEFHTPFNSSIISWAGDASYVTERFHKDEEYCLLYYRRGMDQYLYEHTIPKRYTEEDGYVSFRTVLDETDAPIYLFNQRYKEMKREQAWFSKYLLESE
;
A
#
# COMPACT_ATOMS: atom_id res chain seq x y z
N MET A 1 -5.32 18.02 -8.25
CA MET A 1 -4.50 16.93 -8.80
C MET A 1 -4.60 15.73 -7.87
N LEU A 2 -4.97 14.57 -8.39
CA LEU A 2 -4.99 13.29 -7.68
C LEU A 2 -3.87 12.40 -8.23
N ARG A 3 -3.00 11.88 -7.37
CA ARG A 3 -1.97 10.90 -7.73
C ARG A 3 -2.29 9.53 -7.14
N VAL A 4 -2.08 8.52 -7.96
CA VAL A 4 -2.00 7.12 -7.53
C VAL A 4 -0.53 6.74 -7.48
N ILE A 5 -0.07 6.26 -6.33
CA ILE A 5 1.35 6.01 -6.05
C ILE A 5 1.56 4.54 -5.70
N CYS A 6 2.63 3.95 -6.21
CA CYS A 6 3.18 2.68 -5.72
C CYS A 6 4.70 2.78 -5.55
N VAL A 7 5.27 1.78 -4.89
CA VAL A 7 6.73 1.70 -4.65
C VAL A 7 7.21 0.32 -5.09
N ARG A 8 8.12 0.29 -6.08
CA ARG A 8 8.72 -0.93 -6.61
C ARG A 8 10.23 -0.85 -6.47
N THR A 9 10.72 -1.23 -5.32
CA THR A 9 12.14 -1.22 -4.95
C THR A 9 12.61 -2.61 -4.59
N GLY A 10 13.91 -2.83 -4.62
CA GLY A 10 14.53 -4.12 -4.36
C GLY A 10 14.19 -5.18 -5.41
N THR A 11 14.32 -6.44 -5.01
CA THR A 11 14.17 -7.58 -5.91
C THR A 11 12.85 -8.35 -5.76
N LYS A 12 12.02 -7.97 -4.78
CA LYS A 12 10.80 -8.70 -4.42
C LYS A 12 9.71 -8.64 -5.50
N TYR A 13 9.55 -7.47 -6.14
CA TYR A 13 8.52 -7.22 -7.14
C TYR A 13 9.15 -6.77 -8.45
N ASP A 14 8.85 -7.48 -9.54
CA ASP A 14 9.23 -7.10 -10.89
C ASP A 14 8.24 -6.09 -11.50
N LYS A 15 8.55 -5.61 -12.72
CA LYS A 15 7.71 -4.64 -13.44
C LYS A 15 6.27 -5.13 -13.65
N TRP A 16 6.06 -6.42 -13.74
CA TRP A 16 4.74 -7.00 -13.93
C TRP A 16 3.76 -6.63 -12.81
N TYR A 17 4.23 -6.51 -11.55
CA TYR A 17 3.35 -6.08 -10.44
C TYR A 17 2.90 -4.64 -10.57
N GLU A 18 3.78 -3.75 -11.01
CA GLU A 18 3.46 -2.36 -11.27
C GLU A 18 2.44 -2.25 -12.41
N ASP A 19 2.67 -2.97 -13.52
CA ASP A 19 1.79 -2.97 -14.69
C ASP A 19 0.41 -3.54 -14.33
N ASN A 20 0.34 -4.59 -13.50
CA ASN A 20 -0.92 -5.11 -13.00
C ASN A 20 -1.65 -4.13 -12.09
N LEU A 21 -0.95 -3.49 -11.16
CA LEU A 21 -1.57 -2.49 -10.31
C LEU A 21 -2.15 -1.36 -11.15
N LYS A 22 -1.37 -0.84 -12.11
CA LYS A 22 -1.85 0.19 -13.02
C LYS A 22 -3.07 -0.26 -13.81
N HIS A 23 -3.04 -1.47 -14.37
CA HIS A 23 -4.17 -2.06 -15.09
C HIS A 23 -5.43 -2.14 -14.21
N MET A 24 -5.29 -2.62 -12.98
CA MET A 24 -6.42 -2.73 -12.05
C MET A 24 -6.98 -1.36 -11.66
N VAL A 25 -6.11 -0.38 -11.43
CA VAL A 25 -6.52 1.00 -11.16
C VAL A 25 -7.30 1.58 -12.34
N ASP A 26 -6.76 1.47 -13.56
CA ASP A 26 -7.39 2.02 -14.77
C ASP A 26 -8.73 1.35 -15.09
N THR A 27 -8.86 0.05 -14.81
CA THR A 27 -10.01 -0.75 -15.28
C THR A 27 -11.12 -0.82 -14.24
N TYR A 28 -10.77 -0.95 -12.96
CA TYR A 28 -11.75 -1.34 -11.93
C TYR A 28 -11.94 -0.32 -10.82
N SER A 29 -10.95 0.56 -10.55
CA SER A 29 -11.00 1.43 -9.37
C SER A 29 -12.03 2.57 -9.44
N GLY A 30 -12.43 2.96 -10.64
CA GLY A 30 -13.28 4.15 -10.85
C GLY A 30 -12.61 5.48 -10.51
N LEU A 31 -11.30 5.49 -10.22
CA LEU A 31 -10.55 6.70 -9.90
C LEU A 31 -10.30 7.54 -11.15
N ASP A 32 -10.71 8.79 -11.11
CA ASP A 32 -10.32 9.82 -12.09
C ASP A 32 -9.07 10.53 -11.57
N TYR A 33 -7.90 9.97 -11.86
CA TYR A 33 -6.62 10.46 -11.37
C TYR A 33 -5.80 11.15 -12.47
N ASP A 34 -4.99 12.13 -12.06
CA ASP A 34 -4.15 12.91 -12.98
C ASP A 34 -2.82 12.20 -13.29
N GLU A 35 -2.27 11.42 -12.35
CA GLU A 35 -0.95 10.83 -12.45
C GLU A 35 -0.86 9.47 -11.75
N PHE A 36 -0.27 8.46 -12.41
CA PHE A 36 0.17 7.20 -11.80
C PHE A 36 1.68 7.23 -11.64
N VAL A 37 2.16 7.06 -10.41
CA VAL A 37 3.57 7.17 -10.06
C VAL A 37 4.07 5.87 -9.47
N CYS A 38 5.16 5.35 -10.01
CA CYS A 38 5.94 4.30 -9.39
C CYS A 38 7.27 4.86 -8.88
N ILE A 39 7.50 4.79 -7.57
CA ILE A 39 8.81 5.09 -6.99
C ILE A 39 9.65 3.83 -7.12
N ASP A 40 10.77 3.92 -7.84
CA ASP A 40 11.68 2.80 -8.11
C ASP A 40 13.13 3.08 -7.64
N GLU A 41 13.32 4.15 -6.88
CA GLU A 41 14.61 4.52 -6.29
C GLU A 41 14.85 3.71 -5.01
N ASP A 42 15.88 2.84 -5.04
CA ASP A 42 16.32 2.06 -3.88
C ASP A 42 17.21 2.92 -2.96
N LEU A 43 16.64 3.43 -1.87
CA LEU A 43 17.41 4.06 -0.80
C LEU A 43 17.89 3.04 0.24
N TYR A 44 17.12 1.97 0.41
CA TYR A 44 17.38 0.90 1.37
C TYR A 44 17.36 -0.44 0.65
N ASP A 45 18.29 -1.33 1.04
CA ASP A 45 18.37 -2.69 0.51
C ASP A 45 17.13 -3.55 0.85
N ASP A 46 17.11 -4.79 0.35
CA ASP A 46 15.97 -5.68 0.52
C ASP A 46 15.59 -5.95 1.98
N ASP A 47 16.54 -5.89 2.93
CA ASP A 47 16.27 -6.12 4.36
C ASP A 47 15.45 -4.98 4.96
N TYR A 48 15.64 -3.78 4.46
CA TYR A 48 14.99 -2.55 4.91
C TYR A 48 14.08 -1.93 3.85
N GLY A 49 13.87 -2.58 2.73
CA GLY A 49 13.18 -2.08 1.55
C GLY A 49 11.76 -1.55 1.80
N VAL A 50 11.10 -2.00 2.87
CA VAL A 50 9.77 -1.47 3.27
C VAL A 50 9.80 0.02 3.63
N PHE A 51 10.95 0.56 4.03
CA PHE A 51 11.12 1.98 4.36
C PHE A 51 11.30 2.86 3.12
N ASN A 52 11.55 2.27 1.95
CA ASN A 52 11.52 3.00 0.69
C ASN A 52 10.16 3.69 0.42
N LYS A 53 9.09 3.21 1.04
CA LYS A 53 7.76 3.85 1.00
C LYS A 53 7.76 5.25 1.62
N LEU A 54 8.63 5.54 2.58
CA LEU A 54 8.71 6.85 3.22
C LEU A 54 9.01 7.97 2.24
N GLN A 55 9.72 7.67 1.14
CA GLN A 55 10.02 8.65 0.08
C GLN A 55 8.78 9.36 -0.45
N MET A 56 7.63 8.70 -0.48
CA MET A 56 6.42 9.29 -1.04
C MET A 56 5.95 10.54 -0.27
N PHE A 57 6.18 10.60 1.04
CA PHE A 57 5.80 11.76 1.86
C PHE A 57 6.74 12.95 1.67
N ASP A 58 8.00 12.68 1.33
CA ASP A 58 8.98 13.72 1.06
C ASP A 58 8.87 14.26 -0.38
N LYS A 59 8.48 13.40 -1.32
CA LYS A 59 8.37 13.74 -2.76
C LYS A 59 7.04 14.40 -3.11
N TYR A 60 5.92 13.98 -2.49
CA TYR A 60 4.57 14.40 -2.88
C TYR A 60 3.88 15.18 -1.75
N LYS A 61 4.26 16.47 -1.65
CA LYS A 61 3.81 17.40 -0.60
C LYS A 61 2.60 18.25 -1.01
N ASP A 62 2.03 18.01 -2.18
CA ASP A 62 0.90 18.74 -2.71
C ASP A 62 -0.18 17.80 -3.27
N GLY A 63 -1.35 18.37 -3.56
CA GLY A 63 -2.46 17.65 -4.15
C GLY A 63 -3.08 16.61 -3.23
N GLN A 64 -3.83 15.69 -3.82
CA GLN A 64 -4.41 14.52 -3.20
C GLN A 64 -3.63 13.29 -3.63
N ASN A 65 -3.24 12.45 -2.70
CA ASN A 65 -2.43 11.28 -2.96
C ASN A 65 -3.11 10.02 -2.41
N ILE A 66 -3.01 8.92 -3.15
CA ILE A 66 -3.36 7.58 -2.68
C ILE A 66 -2.27 6.62 -3.06
N TYR A 67 -1.81 5.85 -2.10
CA TYR A 67 -0.81 4.81 -2.25
C TYR A 67 -1.46 3.43 -2.17
N PHE A 68 -1.03 2.53 -3.04
CA PHE A 68 -1.35 1.11 -2.97
C PHE A 68 -0.07 0.27 -2.99
N ASP A 69 -0.01 -0.78 -2.15
CA ASP A 69 1.00 -1.82 -2.29
C ASP A 69 0.87 -2.53 -3.64
N LEU A 70 1.99 -3.04 -4.16
CA LEU A 70 2.01 -3.76 -5.43
C LEU A 70 1.30 -5.12 -5.38
N ASP A 71 1.08 -5.67 -4.20
CA ASP A 71 0.44 -6.95 -3.97
C ASP A 71 -1.01 -6.83 -3.48
N VAL A 72 -1.72 -5.78 -3.91
CA VAL A 72 -3.16 -5.67 -3.75
C VAL A 72 -3.89 -6.14 -5.00
N ILE A 73 -5.14 -6.58 -4.85
CA ILE A 73 -6.07 -6.78 -5.97
C ILE A 73 -7.17 -5.72 -5.84
N ILE A 74 -7.29 -4.89 -6.86
CA ILE A 74 -8.37 -3.90 -7.00
C ILE A 74 -9.36 -4.45 -8.01
N LYS A 75 -10.63 -4.59 -7.61
CA LYS A 75 -11.69 -5.15 -8.46
C LYS A 75 -12.99 -4.34 -8.43
N GLY A 76 -12.98 -3.20 -7.76
CA GLY A 76 -14.16 -2.34 -7.62
C GLY A 76 -13.83 -0.92 -7.25
N ASP A 77 -14.85 -0.10 -7.10
CA ASP A 77 -14.76 1.34 -6.85
C ASP A 77 -13.92 1.68 -5.59
N CYS A 78 -12.92 2.52 -5.79
CA CYS A 78 -12.00 3.01 -4.77
C CYS A 78 -12.15 4.49 -4.43
N ASN A 79 -13.15 5.20 -4.97
CA ASN A 79 -13.30 6.64 -4.75
C ASN A 79 -13.41 7.02 -3.29
N HIS A 80 -14.05 6.18 -2.48
CA HIS A 80 -14.20 6.42 -1.04
C HIS A 80 -12.91 6.23 -0.23
N PHE A 81 -11.85 5.63 -0.81
CA PHE A 81 -10.52 5.58 -0.20
C PHE A 81 -9.74 6.89 -0.37
N ILE A 82 -10.23 7.84 -1.17
CA ILE A 82 -9.62 9.16 -1.28
C ILE A 82 -9.97 9.97 -0.04
N ARG A 83 -9.01 10.13 0.87
CA ARG A 83 -9.16 10.87 2.14
C ARG A 83 -8.19 12.05 2.17
N LYS A 84 -8.65 13.19 2.68
CA LYS A 84 -7.78 14.37 2.86
C LYS A 84 -6.83 14.20 4.02
N ASP A 85 -7.33 13.62 5.11
CA ASP A 85 -6.51 13.32 6.28
C ASP A 85 -5.55 12.17 5.98
N PHE A 86 -4.37 12.18 6.60
CA PHE A 86 -3.48 11.03 6.56
C PHE A 86 -4.18 9.79 7.14
N THR A 87 -4.46 8.82 6.27
CA THR A 87 -5.29 7.66 6.57
C THR A 87 -4.57 6.38 6.16
N VAL A 88 -4.57 5.37 7.02
CA VAL A 88 -3.98 4.04 6.80
C VAL A 88 -4.99 2.93 7.08
N CYS A 89 -4.73 1.70 6.66
CA CYS A 89 -5.59 0.58 6.99
C CYS A 89 -5.49 0.19 8.47
N HIS A 90 -6.62 -0.16 9.08
CA HIS A 90 -6.65 -0.92 10.31
C HIS A 90 -6.44 -2.40 9.99
N ALA A 91 -5.45 -3.03 10.61
CA ALA A 91 -5.10 -4.43 10.38
C ALA A 91 -5.96 -5.38 11.24
N HIS A 92 -7.28 -5.40 11.01
CA HIS A 92 -8.26 -6.18 11.78
C HIS A 92 -8.00 -7.70 11.79
N TRP A 93 -7.20 -8.20 10.86
CA TRP A 93 -6.77 -9.61 10.76
C TRP A 93 -5.55 -9.96 11.61
N ARG A 94 -4.98 -8.99 12.35
CA ARG A 94 -3.83 -9.20 13.23
C ARG A 94 -4.28 -9.41 14.67
N GLU A 95 -3.49 -10.22 15.40
CA GLU A 95 -3.67 -10.39 16.83
C GLU A 95 -3.31 -9.12 17.62
N GLU A 96 -3.85 -8.97 18.83
CA GLU A 96 -3.73 -7.76 19.65
C GLU A 96 -2.29 -7.29 19.94
N PHE A 97 -1.31 -8.20 19.97
CA PHE A 97 0.10 -7.84 20.21
C PHE A 97 0.87 -7.43 18.98
N HIS A 98 0.22 -7.37 17.83
CA HIS A 98 0.78 -6.80 16.62
C HIS A 98 0.31 -5.35 16.45
N THR A 99 1.08 -4.58 15.66
CA THR A 99 0.62 -3.23 15.31
C THR A 99 -0.75 -3.29 14.62
N PRO A 100 -1.70 -2.44 15.03
CA PRO A 100 -3.03 -2.39 14.43
C PRO A 100 -3.06 -1.71 13.06
N PHE A 101 -1.92 -1.19 12.57
CA PHE A 101 -1.83 -0.52 11.28
C PHE A 101 -1.30 -1.45 10.20
N ASN A 102 -1.75 -1.19 8.98
CA ASN A 102 -1.20 -1.77 7.76
C ASN A 102 -1.08 -0.68 6.69
N SER A 103 0.08 -0.61 6.07
CA SER A 103 0.45 0.42 5.11
C SER A 103 0.17 0.05 3.65
N SER A 104 -0.73 -0.91 3.39
CA SER A 104 -1.02 -1.34 2.01
C SER A 104 -1.91 -0.36 1.25
N ILE A 105 -2.71 0.44 1.95
CA ILE A 105 -3.47 1.57 1.39
C ILE A 105 -3.22 2.77 2.29
N ILE A 106 -2.74 3.87 1.70
CA ILE A 106 -2.51 5.12 2.41
C ILE A 106 -3.06 6.28 1.56
N SER A 107 -3.80 7.20 2.19
CA SER A 107 -4.24 8.42 1.52
C SER A 107 -3.93 9.65 2.35
N TRP A 108 -3.60 10.76 1.67
CA TRP A 108 -3.36 12.05 2.29
C TRP A 108 -3.52 13.18 1.28
N ALA A 109 -3.73 14.40 1.77
CA ALA A 109 -3.70 15.62 0.94
C ALA A 109 -2.67 16.60 1.48
N GLY A 110 -1.97 17.27 0.58
CA GLY A 110 -0.96 18.28 0.94
C GLY A 110 0.29 17.68 1.56
N ASP A 111 0.95 18.46 2.41
CA ASP A 111 2.25 18.08 3.01
C ASP A 111 2.07 17.11 4.19
N ALA A 112 2.56 15.88 4.00
CA ALA A 112 2.63 14.85 5.03
C ALA A 112 4.08 14.50 5.42
N SER A 113 5.06 15.38 5.15
CA SER A 113 6.48 15.12 5.47
C SER A 113 6.75 14.97 6.97
N TYR A 114 5.85 15.42 7.83
CA TYR A 114 5.93 15.16 9.27
C TYR A 114 5.97 13.64 9.60
N VAL A 115 5.46 12.79 8.71
CA VAL A 115 5.51 11.33 8.86
C VAL A 115 6.95 10.83 8.86
N THR A 116 7.85 11.48 8.12
CA THR A 116 9.27 11.08 7.98
C THR A 116 10.21 11.77 8.98
N GLU A 117 9.75 12.78 9.72
CA GLU A 117 10.60 13.57 10.60
C GLU A 117 11.40 12.75 11.62
N ARG A 118 10.78 11.77 12.26
CA ARG A 118 11.46 10.93 13.25
C ARG A 118 12.48 10.03 12.58
N PHE A 119 12.15 9.51 11.38
CA PHE A 119 13.03 8.66 10.61
C PHE A 119 14.30 9.43 10.20
N HIS A 120 14.15 10.64 9.67
CA HIS A 120 15.28 11.48 9.27
C HIS A 120 16.18 11.92 10.45
N LYS A 121 15.62 12.01 11.67
CA LYS A 121 16.43 12.35 12.85
C LYS A 121 17.39 11.25 13.28
N ASP A 122 17.03 10.00 13.08
CA ASP A 122 17.81 8.86 13.56
C ASP A 122 17.45 7.61 12.73
N GLU A 123 17.88 7.64 11.49
CA GLU A 123 17.60 6.62 10.49
C GLU A 123 18.13 5.25 10.90
N GLU A 124 19.39 5.19 11.37
CA GLU A 124 20.00 3.94 11.79
C GLU A 124 19.22 3.27 12.91
N TYR A 125 18.81 4.05 13.92
CA TYR A 125 17.95 3.53 14.98
C TYR A 125 16.63 3.01 14.44
N CYS A 126 15.98 3.76 13.55
CA CYS A 126 14.68 3.37 12.98
C CYS A 126 14.77 2.06 12.20
N LEU A 127 15.81 1.90 11.37
CA LEU A 127 16.05 0.67 10.60
C LEU A 127 16.27 -0.55 11.52
N LEU A 128 17.02 -0.39 12.60
CA LEU A 128 17.33 -1.47 13.53
C LEU A 128 16.16 -1.81 14.48
N TYR A 129 15.40 -0.80 14.91
CA TYR A 129 14.35 -0.95 15.92
C TYR A 129 13.03 -1.44 15.33
N TYR A 130 12.58 -0.87 14.21
CA TYR A 130 11.27 -1.18 13.61
C TYR A 130 11.32 -2.43 12.74
N ARG A 131 11.63 -3.59 13.35
CA ARG A 131 11.74 -4.89 12.66
C ARG A 131 10.45 -5.37 12.00
N ARG A 132 9.30 -4.83 12.39
CA ARG A 132 8.01 -5.08 11.73
C ARG A 132 7.74 -4.09 10.60
N GLY A 133 8.77 -3.31 10.25
CA GLY A 133 8.76 -2.38 9.15
C GLY A 133 7.93 -1.13 9.36
N MET A 134 7.49 -0.55 8.25
CA MET A 134 6.78 0.72 8.22
C MET A 134 5.49 0.73 9.04
N ASP A 135 4.77 -0.36 9.14
CA ASP A 135 3.53 -0.45 9.93
C ASP A 135 3.77 -0.12 11.41
N GLN A 136 4.84 -0.68 11.99
CA GLN A 136 5.23 -0.40 13.37
C GLN A 136 5.68 1.06 13.53
N TYR A 137 6.51 1.53 12.60
CA TYR A 137 6.97 2.91 12.60
C TYR A 137 5.80 3.90 12.58
N LEU A 138 4.84 3.72 11.68
CA LEU A 138 3.65 4.56 11.59
C LEU A 138 2.84 4.53 12.87
N TYR A 139 2.67 3.36 13.48
CA TYR A 139 1.91 3.20 14.72
C TYR A 139 2.52 3.98 15.89
N GLU A 140 3.84 3.98 16.01
CA GLU A 140 4.52 4.61 17.13
C GLU A 140 4.75 6.13 16.95
N HIS A 141 4.75 6.62 15.70
CA HIS A 141 5.13 8.02 15.40
C HIS A 141 4.07 8.86 14.71
N THR A 142 2.92 8.29 14.39
CA THR A 142 1.85 9.03 13.72
C THR A 142 0.50 8.79 14.39
N ILE A 143 -0.45 9.69 14.13
CA ILE A 143 -1.85 9.55 14.59
C ILE A 143 -2.76 9.63 13.35
N PRO A 144 -2.74 8.61 12.47
CA PRO A 144 -3.54 8.62 11.26
C PRO A 144 -5.02 8.40 11.57
N LYS A 145 -5.86 8.84 10.65
CA LYS A 145 -7.20 8.25 10.51
C LYS A 145 -7.05 6.80 10.03
N ARG A 146 -8.09 6.00 10.17
CA ARG A 146 -8.06 4.59 9.78
C ARG A 146 -9.19 4.27 8.83
N TYR A 147 -8.85 3.53 7.79
CA TYR A 147 -9.84 2.73 7.10
C TYR A 147 -10.23 1.57 8.01
N THR A 148 -11.48 1.15 7.93
CA THR A 148 -12.04 0.00 8.66
C THR A 148 -12.53 -1.06 7.67
N GLU A 149 -12.98 -2.20 8.15
CA GLU A 149 -13.61 -3.22 7.30
C GLU A 149 -14.80 -2.69 6.51
N GLU A 150 -15.53 -1.72 7.08
CA GLU A 150 -16.70 -1.09 6.44
C GLU A 150 -16.30 -0.27 5.19
N ASP A 151 -15.03 0.14 5.08
CA ASP A 151 -14.49 0.76 3.87
C ASP A 151 -14.24 -0.26 2.74
N GLY A 152 -14.48 -1.56 2.97
CA GLY A 152 -14.53 -2.56 1.90
C GLY A 152 -13.17 -3.08 1.45
N TYR A 153 -12.19 -3.21 2.33
CA TYR A 153 -10.99 -4.00 2.06
C TYR A 153 -10.94 -5.24 2.94
N VAL A 154 -10.37 -6.30 2.42
CA VAL A 154 -10.19 -7.57 3.14
C VAL A 154 -8.77 -8.08 3.02
N SER A 155 -8.31 -8.82 4.03
CA SER A 155 -7.03 -9.48 3.97
C SER A 155 -7.18 -10.91 3.44
N PHE A 156 -6.38 -11.27 2.47
CA PHE A 156 -6.31 -12.64 1.96
C PHE A 156 -5.83 -13.67 3.01
N ARG A 157 -5.37 -13.21 4.17
CA ARG A 157 -5.04 -14.10 5.30
C ARG A 157 -6.29 -14.69 5.98
N THR A 158 -7.39 -13.98 5.94
CA THR A 158 -8.64 -14.34 6.62
C THR A 158 -9.78 -14.64 5.66
N VAL A 159 -9.76 -14.06 4.47
CA VAL A 159 -10.81 -14.20 3.45
C VAL A 159 -10.17 -14.71 2.17
N LEU A 160 -10.31 -16.01 1.87
CA LEU A 160 -9.71 -16.66 0.72
C LEU A 160 -10.58 -16.60 -0.53
N ASP A 161 -11.90 -16.61 -0.33
CA ASP A 161 -12.87 -16.58 -1.42
C ASP A 161 -13.14 -15.16 -1.90
N GLU A 162 -13.62 -15.04 -3.11
CA GLU A 162 -14.07 -13.76 -3.65
C GLU A 162 -15.32 -13.26 -2.91
N THR A 163 -15.27 -11.99 -2.46
CA THR A 163 -16.41 -11.28 -1.86
C THR A 163 -16.71 -10.01 -2.66
N ASP A 164 -17.66 -9.21 -2.23
CA ASP A 164 -17.96 -7.91 -2.87
C ASP A 164 -16.98 -6.79 -2.51
N ALA A 165 -16.01 -7.06 -1.62
CA ALA A 165 -15.00 -6.06 -1.26
C ALA A 165 -14.21 -5.59 -2.49
N PRO A 166 -14.06 -4.26 -2.70
CA PRO A 166 -13.35 -3.73 -3.87
C PRO A 166 -11.83 -3.95 -3.82
N ILE A 167 -11.25 -4.18 -2.64
CA ILE A 167 -9.80 -4.36 -2.49
C ILE A 167 -9.48 -5.58 -1.63
N TYR A 168 -8.48 -6.36 -2.10
CA TYR A 168 -7.86 -7.46 -1.35
C TYR A 168 -6.38 -7.17 -1.09
N LEU A 169 -5.95 -7.35 0.16
CA LEU A 169 -4.57 -7.19 0.60
C LEU A 169 -3.91 -8.56 0.72
N PHE A 170 -2.93 -8.87 -0.14
CA PHE A 170 -2.30 -10.19 -0.18
C PHE A 170 -1.20 -10.40 0.86
N ASN A 171 -0.61 -9.32 1.38
CA ASN A 171 0.36 -9.40 2.46
C ASN A 171 1.50 -10.42 2.20
N GLN A 172 2.12 -10.37 1.02
CA GLN A 172 3.27 -11.17 0.58
C GLN A 172 2.99 -12.53 -0.09
N ARG A 173 1.76 -13.02 -0.15
CA ARG A 173 1.47 -14.37 -0.66
C ARG A 173 1.13 -14.46 -2.14
N TYR A 174 1.15 -13.36 -2.83
CA TYR A 174 0.70 -13.28 -4.23
C TYR A 174 1.49 -14.19 -5.21
N LYS A 175 2.82 -14.32 -5.02
CA LYS A 175 3.66 -15.18 -5.88
C LYS A 175 3.46 -16.68 -5.65
N GLU A 176 3.10 -17.06 -4.44
CA GLU A 176 2.98 -18.48 -4.04
C GLU A 176 1.68 -19.12 -4.53
N MET A 177 0.71 -18.31 -4.96
CA MET A 177 -0.57 -18.82 -5.43
C MET A 177 -0.46 -19.18 -6.91
N LYS A 178 -0.88 -20.41 -7.25
CA LYS A 178 -1.01 -20.84 -8.66
C LYS A 178 -2.01 -19.91 -9.35
N ARG A 179 -1.50 -18.96 -10.12
CA ARG A 179 -2.26 -17.87 -10.75
C ARG A 179 -3.43 -18.38 -11.59
N GLU A 180 -3.25 -19.50 -12.27
CA GLU A 180 -4.20 -20.08 -13.22
C GLU A 180 -5.52 -20.61 -12.60
N GLN A 181 -5.54 -20.78 -11.28
CA GLN A 181 -6.70 -21.35 -10.56
C GLN A 181 -7.35 -20.39 -9.56
N ALA A 182 -6.79 -19.20 -9.40
CA ALA A 182 -7.29 -18.25 -8.43
C ALA A 182 -8.34 -17.32 -9.03
N TRP A 183 -9.42 -17.06 -8.30
CA TRP A 183 -10.50 -16.19 -8.75
C TRP A 183 -10.03 -14.78 -9.15
N PHE A 184 -8.94 -14.29 -8.55
CA PHE A 184 -8.40 -12.96 -8.83
C PHE A 184 -7.63 -12.86 -10.15
N SER A 185 -7.29 -13.98 -10.79
CA SER A 185 -6.55 -13.98 -12.07
C SER A 185 -7.25 -13.19 -13.17
N LYS A 186 -8.59 -13.16 -13.14
CA LYS A 186 -9.40 -12.39 -14.10
C LYS A 186 -9.24 -10.87 -14.00
N TYR A 187 -8.64 -10.37 -12.93
CA TYR A 187 -8.36 -8.94 -12.71
C TYR A 187 -6.94 -8.54 -13.10
N LEU A 188 -6.11 -9.51 -13.44
CA LEU A 188 -4.71 -9.32 -13.78
C LEU A 188 -4.49 -9.27 -15.30
N LEU A 189 -3.38 -8.67 -15.70
CA LEU A 189 -2.90 -8.79 -17.08
C LEU A 189 -2.58 -10.26 -17.38
N GLU A 190 -2.91 -10.69 -18.59
CA GLU A 190 -2.47 -11.99 -19.07
C GLU A 190 -0.93 -12.03 -19.06
N SER A 191 -0.37 -13.09 -18.49
CA SER A 191 1.08 -13.29 -18.53
C SER A 191 1.45 -13.70 -19.97
N GLU A 192 2.36 -12.95 -20.59
CA GLU A 192 3.00 -13.36 -21.83
C GLU A 192 3.71 -14.70 -21.71
#